data_f8ddb989d711d932709172acd85cf07b
#
_entry.id   f8ddb989d711d932709172acd85cf07b
#
_cell.length_a   1.000
_cell.length_b   1.000
_cell.length_c   1.000
_cell.angle_alpha   90.00
_cell.angle_beta   90.00
_cell.angle_gamma   90.00
#
_symmetry.space_group_name_H-M   'P 1'
#
loop_
_entity.id
_entity.type
_entity.pdbx_description
1 polymer ?
#
loop_
_entity_poly.entity_id
_entity_poly.type
_entity_poly.pdbx_seq_one_letter_code
_entity_poly.pdbx_strand_id
1 'polypeptide(L)'
;VLANGSLPHWWLVVATVFGGALSAGSANAFNMFIDRDIDTLMHRTELRPLVTGVLSARAALIFASSLGVLSVAWLWLFTTPLAALLSFGAIGFYVIVYTLWLKRRSEQNIIWGGIAGCFPVLIGWAAVTGSLAWEPWILFLVVFLWTPPHYWPLSMRYKEDYANASVPMLAVVRGAPLVGLQVVLYAWATVAASLLLIPIGEMGLVYTGVALLSGGWFIYESHRLYQRALADKELAPMRVFHSSITYLTLLFLAVGVDPLLP
;
A
#
# COMPACT_ATOMS: atom_id res chain seq x y z
N VAL A 1 17.73 -8.32 -0.86
CA VAL A 1 18.59 -8.95 0.15
C VAL A 1 18.00 -10.29 0.54
N LEU A 2 16.81 -10.35 1.13
CA LEU A 2 16.18 -11.58 1.59
C LEU A 2 16.15 -12.69 0.50
N ALA A 3 15.88 -12.32 -0.75
CA ALA A 3 15.78 -13.24 -1.88
C ALA A 3 17.11 -13.94 -2.24
N ASN A 4 18.25 -13.43 -1.83
CA ASN A 4 19.56 -13.86 -2.33
C ASN A 4 20.64 -13.94 -1.22
N GLY A 5 20.30 -13.68 0.05
CA GLY A 5 21.22 -13.66 1.19
C GLY A 5 22.36 -12.64 1.08
N SER A 6 22.30 -11.74 0.07
CA SER A 6 23.35 -10.76 -0.21
C SER A 6 22.78 -9.48 -0.83
N LEU A 7 23.58 -8.42 -0.84
CA LEU A 7 23.20 -7.18 -1.52
C LEU A 7 23.11 -7.45 -3.03
N PRO A 8 21.96 -7.13 -3.67
CA PRO A 8 21.85 -7.23 -5.12
C PRO A 8 22.75 -6.17 -5.78
N HIS A 9 23.11 -6.38 -7.05
CA HIS A 9 23.86 -5.39 -7.79
C HIS A 9 23.11 -4.05 -7.81
N TRP A 10 23.81 -2.95 -7.51
CA TRP A 10 23.19 -1.62 -7.34
C TRP A 10 22.32 -1.20 -8.55
N TRP A 11 22.76 -1.56 -9.77
CA TRP A 11 22.00 -1.27 -10.99
C TRP A 11 20.64 -1.97 -11.00
N LEU A 12 20.55 -3.21 -10.55
CA LEU A 12 19.27 -3.94 -10.46
C LEU A 12 18.31 -3.26 -9.49
N VAL A 13 18.83 -2.74 -8.37
CA VAL A 13 18.03 -1.95 -7.42
C VAL A 13 17.48 -0.69 -8.11
N VAL A 14 18.35 0.08 -8.77
CA VAL A 14 17.95 1.30 -9.49
C VAL A 14 16.93 0.97 -10.58
N ALA A 15 17.17 -0.05 -11.38
CA ALA A 15 16.28 -0.45 -12.47
C ALA A 15 14.90 -0.87 -11.95
N THR A 16 14.85 -1.64 -10.84
CA THR A 16 13.59 -2.09 -10.24
C THR A 16 12.81 -0.92 -9.63
N VAL A 17 13.49 -0.03 -8.87
CA VAL A 17 12.86 1.14 -8.25
C VAL A 17 12.35 2.11 -9.31
N PHE A 18 13.14 2.38 -10.34
CA PHE A 18 12.74 3.27 -11.44
C PHE A 18 11.54 2.72 -12.20
N GLY A 19 11.56 1.43 -12.59
CA GLY A 19 10.44 0.77 -13.25
C GLY A 19 9.16 0.77 -12.38
N GLY A 20 9.31 0.51 -11.07
CA GLY A 20 8.22 0.59 -10.09
C GLY A 20 7.66 2.00 -9.93
N ALA A 21 8.51 3.03 -9.95
CA ALA A 21 8.07 4.43 -9.91
C ALA A 21 7.26 4.82 -11.15
N LEU A 22 7.68 4.39 -12.35
CA LEU A 22 6.91 4.56 -13.59
C LEU A 22 5.56 3.86 -13.52
N SER A 23 5.52 2.62 -12.98
CA SER A 23 4.28 1.86 -12.77
C SER A 23 3.31 2.59 -11.85
N ALA A 24 3.78 3.04 -10.69
CA ALA A 24 2.98 3.79 -9.74
C ALA A 24 2.51 5.13 -10.31
N GLY A 25 3.37 5.82 -11.04
CA GLY A 25 3.04 7.05 -11.76
C GLY A 25 1.93 6.85 -12.80
N SER A 26 2.02 5.78 -13.60
CA SER A 26 0.97 5.39 -14.54
C SER A 26 -0.37 5.13 -13.84
N ALA A 27 -0.37 4.28 -12.81
CA ALA A 27 -1.57 3.92 -12.06
C ALA A 27 -2.23 5.16 -11.43
N ASN A 28 -1.44 6.05 -10.83
CA ASN A 28 -1.94 7.31 -10.25
C ASN A 28 -2.48 8.27 -11.31
N ALA A 29 -1.83 8.39 -12.48
CA ALA A 29 -2.31 9.25 -13.56
C ALA A 29 -3.64 8.74 -14.15
N PHE A 30 -3.80 7.43 -14.32
CA PHE A 30 -5.08 6.82 -14.67
C PHE A 30 -6.15 7.08 -13.60
N ASN A 31 -5.81 6.94 -12.31
CA ASN A 31 -6.73 7.24 -11.22
C ASN A 31 -7.20 8.70 -11.26
N MET A 32 -6.29 9.66 -11.43
CA MET A 32 -6.64 11.08 -11.58
C MET A 32 -7.53 11.34 -12.80
N PHE A 33 -7.31 10.64 -13.91
CA PHE A 33 -8.15 10.75 -15.09
C PHE A 33 -9.57 10.21 -14.85
N ILE A 34 -9.69 9.06 -14.20
CA ILE A 34 -10.97 8.38 -13.93
C ILE A 34 -11.77 9.14 -12.88
N ASP A 35 -11.10 9.58 -11.81
CA ASP A 35 -11.72 10.21 -10.64
C ASP A 35 -11.93 11.74 -10.79
N ARG A 36 -11.61 12.36 -11.94
CA ARG A 36 -11.67 13.81 -12.15
C ARG A 36 -13.01 14.44 -11.79
N ASP A 37 -14.10 13.68 -11.85
CA ASP A 37 -15.44 14.10 -11.47
C ASP A 37 -15.61 14.22 -9.96
N ILE A 38 -15.20 13.20 -9.21
CA ILE A 38 -15.29 13.21 -7.74
C ILE A 38 -14.17 14.05 -7.09
N ASP A 39 -13.05 14.22 -7.76
CA ASP A 39 -11.95 15.06 -7.27
C ASP A 39 -12.33 16.54 -7.11
N THR A 40 -13.30 17.02 -7.88
CA THR A 40 -13.87 18.37 -7.74
C THR A 40 -14.66 18.57 -6.44
N LEU A 41 -15.14 17.48 -5.84
CA LEU A 41 -15.97 17.48 -4.65
C LEU A 41 -15.17 17.30 -3.34
N MET A 42 -13.88 17.05 -3.47
CA MET A 42 -12.98 16.74 -2.34
C MET A 42 -11.96 17.85 -2.17
N HIS A 43 -11.94 18.50 -1.02
CA HIS A 43 -11.01 19.60 -0.71
C HIS A 43 -9.53 19.21 -0.92
N ARG A 44 -9.17 17.95 -0.62
CA ARG A 44 -7.81 17.44 -0.80
C ARG A 44 -7.38 17.34 -2.27
N THR A 45 -8.30 17.22 -3.22
CA THR A 45 -8.01 16.92 -4.64
C THR A 45 -8.51 17.99 -5.61
N GLU A 46 -9.21 19.00 -5.16
CA GLU A 46 -9.77 20.11 -5.98
C GLU A 46 -8.71 20.89 -6.77
N LEU A 47 -7.46 20.90 -6.29
CA LEU A 47 -6.33 21.57 -6.96
C LEU A 47 -5.56 20.67 -7.93
N ARG A 48 -6.02 19.46 -8.18
CA ARG A 48 -5.36 18.57 -9.15
C ARG A 48 -5.36 19.17 -10.56
N PRO A 49 -4.28 18.99 -11.36
CA PRO A 49 -4.14 19.61 -12.69
C PRO A 49 -5.30 19.30 -13.66
N LEU A 50 -5.93 18.12 -13.53
CA LEU A 50 -7.09 17.75 -14.33
C LEU A 50 -8.38 18.45 -13.88
N VAL A 51 -8.53 18.73 -12.58
CA VAL A 51 -9.67 19.44 -12.00
C VAL A 51 -9.60 20.93 -12.34
N THR A 52 -8.41 21.52 -12.20
CA THR A 52 -8.17 22.94 -12.51
C THR A 52 -8.10 23.26 -14.00
N GLY A 53 -8.09 22.23 -14.85
CA GLY A 53 -8.04 22.42 -16.32
C GLY A 53 -6.63 22.74 -16.86
N VAL A 54 -5.60 22.76 -16.02
CA VAL A 54 -4.18 22.96 -16.42
C VAL A 54 -3.73 21.83 -17.36
N LEU A 55 -4.24 20.61 -17.14
CA LEU A 55 -3.95 19.44 -17.96
C LEU A 55 -5.23 18.93 -18.63
N SER A 56 -5.21 18.74 -19.97
CA SER A 56 -6.33 18.16 -20.67
C SER A 56 -6.48 16.67 -20.37
N ALA A 57 -7.71 16.15 -20.37
CA ALA A 57 -7.99 14.72 -20.16
C ALA A 57 -7.26 13.82 -21.17
N ARG A 58 -7.12 14.27 -22.44
CA ARG A 58 -6.38 13.54 -23.47
C ARG A 58 -4.88 13.47 -23.16
N ALA A 59 -4.29 14.58 -22.73
CA ALA A 59 -2.87 14.62 -22.36
C ALA A 59 -2.58 13.72 -21.14
N ALA A 60 -3.47 13.74 -20.12
CA ALA A 60 -3.35 12.86 -18.95
C ALA A 60 -3.44 11.38 -19.33
N LEU A 61 -4.36 11.01 -20.24
CA LEU A 61 -4.49 9.62 -20.69
C LEU A 61 -3.26 9.15 -21.48
N ILE A 62 -2.74 10.00 -22.38
CA ILE A 62 -1.50 9.70 -23.13
C ILE A 62 -0.35 9.54 -22.15
N PHE A 63 -0.19 10.45 -21.21
CA PHE A 63 0.87 10.40 -20.20
C PHE A 63 0.79 9.13 -19.35
N ALA A 64 -0.39 8.79 -18.81
CA ALA A 64 -0.61 7.58 -18.05
C ALA A 64 -0.26 6.31 -18.83
N SER A 65 -0.74 6.22 -20.09
CA SER A 65 -0.46 5.09 -20.97
C SER A 65 1.03 4.98 -21.31
N SER A 66 1.68 6.10 -21.61
CA SER A 66 3.12 6.13 -21.90
C SER A 66 3.96 5.66 -20.72
N LEU A 67 3.64 6.12 -19.49
CA LEU A 67 4.33 5.65 -18.30
C LEU A 67 4.13 4.15 -18.07
N GLY A 68 2.93 3.62 -18.29
CA GLY A 68 2.64 2.20 -18.16
C GLY A 68 3.44 1.35 -19.14
N VAL A 69 3.44 1.73 -20.42
CA VAL A 69 4.22 1.03 -21.45
C VAL A 69 5.72 1.10 -21.13
N LEU A 70 6.22 2.30 -20.77
CA LEU A 70 7.63 2.48 -20.40
C LEU A 70 8.00 1.65 -19.17
N SER A 71 7.15 1.58 -18.14
CA SER A 71 7.39 0.76 -16.94
C SER A 71 7.56 -0.71 -17.29
N VAL A 72 6.59 -1.27 -18.05
CA VAL A 72 6.60 -2.69 -18.42
C VAL A 72 7.81 -2.99 -19.33
N ALA A 73 8.07 -2.17 -20.34
CA ALA A 73 9.22 -2.34 -21.23
C ALA A 73 10.54 -2.22 -20.46
N TRP A 74 10.66 -1.24 -19.57
CA TRP A 74 11.85 -1.05 -18.73
C TRP A 74 12.13 -2.26 -17.84
N LEU A 75 11.12 -2.73 -17.10
CA LEU A 75 11.29 -3.89 -16.24
C LEU A 75 11.59 -5.15 -17.03
N TRP A 76 10.99 -5.32 -18.21
CA TRP A 76 11.29 -6.45 -19.11
C TRP A 76 12.74 -6.47 -19.58
N LEU A 77 13.26 -5.31 -19.96
CA LEU A 77 14.61 -5.20 -20.53
C LEU A 77 15.71 -5.22 -19.48
N PHE A 78 15.47 -4.66 -18.30
CA PHE A 78 16.51 -4.41 -17.29
C PHE A 78 16.37 -5.25 -16.02
N THR A 79 15.29 -6.03 -15.89
CA THR A 79 15.08 -6.95 -14.77
C THR A 79 14.65 -8.34 -15.29
N THR A 80 13.40 -8.75 -15.06
CA THR A 80 12.87 -10.03 -15.52
C THR A 80 11.50 -9.89 -16.19
N PRO A 81 11.14 -10.80 -17.13
CA PRO A 81 9.78 -10.82 -17.68
C PRO A 81 8.68 -10.96 -16.63
N LEU A 82 8.94 -11.71 -15.55
CA LEU A 82 7.98 -11.89 -14.46
C LEU A 82 7.73 -10.57 -13.71
N ALA A 83 8.78 -9.79 -13.41
CA ALA A 83 8.63 -8.48 -12.77
C ALA A 83 7.83 -7.51 -13.65
N ALA A 84 8.05 -7.52 -14.96
CA ALA A 84 7.29 -6.73 -15.92
C ALA A 84 5.81 -7.14 -15.96
N LEU A 85 5.52 -8.43 -15.99
CA LEU A 85 4.15 -8.97 -15.96
C LEU A 85 3.42 -8.60 -14.67
N LEU A 86 4.09 -8.70 -13.53
CA LEU A 86 3.54 -8.30 -12.23
C LEU A 86 3.26 -6.79 -12.18
N SER A 87 4.13 -5.96 -12.77
CA SER A 87 3.91 -4.51 -12.88
C SER A 87 2.70 -4.18 -13.76
N PHE A 88 2.55 -4.85 -14.90
CA PHE A 88 1.37 -4.73 -15.74
C PHE A 88 0.09 -5.13 -14.99
N GLY A 89 0.12 -6.27 -14.27
CA GLY A 89 -0.97 -6.73 -13.42
C GLY A 89 -1.33 -5.74 -12.31
N ALA A 90 -0.32 -5.11 -11.69
CA ALA A 90 -0.53 -4.09 -10.66
C ALA A 90 -1.26 -2.86 -11.19
N ILE A 91 -0.84 -2.33 -12.35
CA ILE A 91 -1.50 -1.20 -13.01
C ILE A 91 -2.95 -1.58 -13.36
N GLY A 92 -3.15 -2.73 -14.01
CA GLY A 92 -4.48 -3.23 -14.39
C GLY A 92 -5.40 -3.42 -13.18
N PHE A 93 -4.91 -4.03 -12.11
CA PHE A 93 -5.68 -4.22 -10.88
C PHE A 93 -6.06 -2.89 -10.23
N TYR A 94 -5.10 -1.97 -10.11
CA TYR A 94 -5.37 -0.65 -9.52
C TYR A 94 -6.38 0.16 -10.33
N VAL A 95 -6.25 0.17 -11.66
CA VAL A 95 -7.12 0.96 -12.54
C VAL A 95 -8.49 0.32 -12.67
N ILE A 96 -8.56 -0.95 -13.02
CA ILE A 96 -9.82 -1.63 -13.36
C ILE A 96 -10.56 -2.06 -12.09
N VAL A 97 -9.88 -2.82 -11.21
CA VAL A 97 -10.54 -3.43 -10.06
C VAL A 97 -10.79 -2.38 -8.96
N TYR A 98 -9.74 -1.65 -8.57
CA TYR A 98 -9.89 -0.68 -7.49
C TYR A 98 -10.61 0.59 -7.96
N THR A 99 -10.06 1.34 -8.92
CA THR A 99 -10.54 2.67 -9.27
C THR A 99 -11.90 2.65 -9.97
N LEU A 100 -12.06 1.83 -11.01
CA LEU A 100 -13.31 1.78 -11.79
C LEU A 100 -14.43 1.00 -11.10
N TRP A 101 -14.08 -0.05 -10.36
CA TRP A 101 -15.11 -0.94 -9.82
C TRP A 101 -15.35 -0.76 -8.32
N LEU A 102 -14.35 -1.02 -7.46
CA LEU A 102 -14.54 -1.12 -6.01
C LEU A 102 -14.75 0.25 -5.33
N LYS A 103 -13.95 1.25 -5.71
CA LYS A 103 -13.85 2.53 -5.00
C LYS A 103 -15.20 3.22 -4.78
N ARG A 104 -16.07 3.15 -5.78
CA ARG A 104 -17.37 3.83 -5.77
C ARG A 104 -18.54 2.94 -5.33
N ARG A 105 -18.31 1.63 -5.06
CA ARG A 105 -19.39 0.64 -4.88
C ARG A 105 -19.31 -0.12 -3.58
N SER A 106 -18.17 -0.22 -2.94
CA SER A 106 -17.96 -1.08 -1.78
C SER A 106 -17.36 -0.36 -0.60
N GLU A 107 -17.90 -0.57 0.60
CA GLU A 107 -17.27 -0.14 1.86
C GLU A 107 -15.96 -0.89 2.16
N GLN A 108 -15.75 -2.04 1.49
CA GLN A 108 -14.53 -2.85 1.57
C GLN A 108 -13.47 -2.45 0.51
N ASN A 109 -13.67 -1.31 -0.17
CA ASN A 109 -12.79 -0.85 -1.24
C ASN A 109 -11.32 -0.77 -0.84
N ILE A 110 -11.03 -0.43 0.42
CA ILE A 110 -9.67 -0.35 0.96
C ILE A 110 -9.04 -1.75 1.13
N ILE A 111 -9.81 -2.73 1.60
CA ILE A 111 -9.29 -4.10 1.79
C ILE A 111 -8.86 -4.67 0.45
N TRP A 112 -9.79 -4.78 -0.49
CA TRP A 112 -9.52 -5.38 -1.80
C TRP A 112 -8.64 -4.50 -2.70
N GLY A 113 -8.83 -3.17 -2.63
CA GLY A 113 -7.97 -2.21 -3.34
C GLY A 113 -6.52 -2.23 -2.85
N GLY A 114 -6.30 -2.57 -1.58
CA GLY A 114 -4.98 -2.73 -0.98
C GLY A 114 -4.08 -3.75 -1.67
N ILE A 115 -4.67 -4.73 -2.37
CA ILE A 115 -3.92 -5.70 -3.19
C ILE A 115 -2.98 -5.01 -4.17
N ALA A 116 -3.40 -3.89 -4.77
CA ALA A 116 -2.53 -3.13 -5.69
C ALA A 116 -1.22 -2.67 -5.02
N GLY A 117 -1.30 -2.25 -3.75
CA GLY A 117 -0.14 -1.84 -2.94
C GLY A 117 0.80 -2.98 -2.54
N CYS A 118 0.38 -4.24 -2.71
CA CYS A 118 1.19 -5.41 -2.35
C CYS A 118 2.11 -5.86 -3.50
N PHE A 119 1.80 -5.50 -4.75
CA PHE A 119 2.59 -5.91 -5.92
C PHE A 119 4.07 -5.51 -5.88
N PRO A 120 4.47 -4.34 -5.32
CA PRO A 120 5.87 -3.96 -5.25
C PRO A 120 6.76 -5.00 -4.58
N VAL A 121 6.25 -5.74 -3.59
CA VAL A 121 6.98 -6.82 -2.92
C VAL A 121 7.27 -7.97 -3.90
N LEU A 122 6.26 -8.41 -4.65
CA LEU A 122 6.41 -9.48 -5.64
C LEU A 122 7.32 -9.04 -6.81
N ILE A 123 7.18 -7.78 -7.26
CA ILE A 123 8.00 -7.20 -8.32
C ILE A 123 9.47 -7.16 -7.89
N GLY A 124 9.75 -6.69 -6.67
CA GLY A 124 11.11 -6.62 -6.14
C GLY A 124 11.77 -7.99 -6.02
N TRP A 125 11.03 -9.00 -5.55
CA TRP A 125 11.51 -10.38 -5.48
C TRP A 125 11.75 -10.96 -6.88
N ALA A 126 10.75 -10.87 -7.75
CA ALA A 126 10.84 -11.39 -9.12
C ALA A 126 11.94 -10.72 -9.95
N ALA A 127 12.24 -9.44 -9.70
CA ALA A 127 13.34 -8.74 -10.37
C ALA A 127 14.71 -9.35 -10.05
N VAL A 128 14.89 -9.92 -8.86
CA VAL A 128 16.15 -10.55 -8.43
C VAL A 128 16.21 -12.01 -8.84
N THR A 129 15.12 -12.76 -8.68
CA THR A 129 15.14 -14.23 -8.78
C THR A 129 14.53 -14.77 -10.07
N GLY A 130 13.74 -13.97 -10.78
CA GLY A 130 12.96 -14.44 -11.94
C GLY A 130 11.81 -15.40 -11.57
N SER A 131 11.56 -15.61 -10.28
CA SER A 131 10.57 -16.57 -9.74
C SER A 131 9.82 -15.96 -8.55
N LEU A 132 8.91 -16.73 -7.95
CA LEU A 132 8.26 -16.40 -6.66
C LEU A 132 8.44 -17.59 -5.70
N ALA A 133 8.65 -17.28 -4.43
CA ALA A 133 8.76 -18.23 -3.34
C ALA A 133 7.73 -17.89 -2.25
N TRP A 134 7.80 -18.49 -1.06
CA TRP A 134 6.82 -18.22 0.00
C TRP A 134 7.05 -16.88 0.70
N GLU A 135 8.30 -16.44 0.82
CA GLU A 135 8.71 -15.21 1.51
C GLU A 135 8.02 -13.95 0.93
N PRO A 136 8.05 -13.71 -0.40
CA PRO A 136 7.36 -12.56 -0.96
C PRO A 136 5.83 -12.65 -0.81
N TRP A 137 5.23 -13.84 -0.72
CA TRP A 137 3.81 -13.98 -0.44
C TRP A 137 3.47 -13.65 1.01
N ILE A 138 4.36 -13.97 1.98
CA ILE A 138 4.19 -13.52 3.37
C ILE A 138 4.30 -11.99 3.45
N LEU A 139 5.30 -11.39 2.79
CA LEU A 139 5.42 -9.93 2.74
C LEU A 139 4.23 -9.27 2.03
N PHE A 140 3.70 -9.89 0.97
CA PHE A 140 2.46 -9.46 0.33
C PHE A 140 1.30 -9.48 1.33
N LEU A 141 1.13 -10.57 2.09
CA LEU A 141 0.10 -10.70 3.12
C LEU A 141 0.25 -9.63 4.20
N VAL A 142 1.47 -9.33 4.64
CA VAL A 142 1.75 -8.26 5.61
C VAL A 142 1.26 -6.92 5.09
N VAL A 143 1.60 -6.53 3.85
CA VAL A 143 1.16 -5.26 3.25
C VAL A 143 -0.35 -5.25 3.04
N PHE A 144 -0.94 -6.37 2.64
CA PHE A 144 -2.38 -6.50 2.46
C PHE A 144 -3.13 -6.26 3.77
N LEU A 145 -2.74 -6.95 4.84
CA LEU A 145 -3.34 -6.80 6.17
C LEU A 145 -3.03 -5.44 6.82
N TRP A 146 -1.89 -4.82 6.48
CA TRP A 146 -1.51 -3.49 6.94
C TRP A 146 -2.34 -2.37 6.31
N THR A 147 -2.81 -2.55 5.07
CA THR A 147 -3.51 -1.49 4.34
C THR A 147 -4.76 -0.98 5.05
N PRO A 148 -5.69 -1.82 5.59
CA PRO A 148 -6.86 -1.33 6.30
C PRO A 148 -6.53 -0.50 7.55
N PRO A 149 -5.74 -0.96 8.52
CA PRO A 149 -5.45 -0.20 9.73
C PRO A 149 -4.55 1.02 9.48
N HIS A 150 -3.90 1.13 8.33
CA HIS A 150 -3.24 2.33 7.86
C HIS A 150 -4.23 3.32 7.26
N TYR A 151 -5.10 2.88 6.35
CA TYR A 151 -5.92 3.78 5.54
C TYR A 151 -7.23 4.20 6.21
N TRP A 152 -7.86 3.34 7.03
CA TRP A 152 -9.09 3.71 7.72
C TRP A 152 -8.91 4.89 8.70
N PRO A 153 -7.86 4.98 9.52
CA PRO A 153 -7.59 6.18 10.32
C PRO A 153 -7.47 7.45 9.47
N LEU A 154 -6.81 7.36 8.31
CA LEU A 154 -6.73 8.46 7.35
C LEU A 154 -8.15 8.82 6.82
N SER A 155 -8.97 7.82 6.49
CA SER A 155 -10.34 8.07 6.02
C SER A 155 -11.26 8.64 7.11
N MET A 156 -10.99 8.35 8.40
CA MET A 156 -11.67 9.02 9.51
C MET A 156 -11.34 10.51 9.57
N ARG A 157 -10.09 10.90 9.27
CA ARG A 157 -9.64 12.29 9.22
C ARG A 157 -10.30 13.07 8.09
N TYR A 158 -10.53 12.44 6.93
CA TYR A 158 -11.12 13.04 5.72
C TYR A 158 -12.53 12.54 5.44
N LYS A 159 -13.29 12.20 6.51
CA LYS A 159 -14.62 11.61 6.40
C LYS A 159 -15.58 12.47 5.57
N GLU A 160 -15.57 13.79 5.78
CA GLU A 160 -16.44 14.75 5.09
C GLU A 160 -16.14 14.80 3.59
N ASP A 161 -14.87 14.83 3.20
CA ASP A 161 -14.45 14.79 1.79
C ASP A 161 -15.02 13.56 1.07
N TYR A 162 -14.86 12.38 1.69
CA TYR A 162 -15.39 11.13 1.11
C TYR A 162 -16.91 11.09 1.07
N ALA A 163 -17.58 11.64 2.08
CA ALA A 163 -19.04 11.74 2.11
C ALA A 163 -19.54 12.65 1.00
N ASN A 164 -18.93 13.84 0.81
CA ASN A 164 -19.27 14.79 -0.24
C ASN A 164 -19.11 14.18 -1.64
N ALA A 165 -18.06 13.37 -1.83
CA ALA A 165 -17.81 12.65 -3.08
C ALA A 165 -18.66 11.37 -3.24
N SER A 166 -19.54 11.05 -2.28
CA SER A 166 -20.34 9.81 -2.25
C SER A 166 -19.52 8.54 -2.37
N VAL A 167 -18.27 8.56 -1.86
CA VAL A 167 -17.39 7.39 -1.81
C VAL A 167 -17.67 6.62 -0.51
N PRO A 168 -18.12 5.35 -0.57
CA PRO A 168 -18.57 4.60 0.59
C PRO A 168 -17.39 4.04 1.41
N MET A 169 -16.54 4.93 1.93
CA MET A 169 -15.49 4.51 2.85
C MET A 169 -16.10 3.95 4.15
N LEU A 170 -15.46 2.95 4.75
CA LEU A 170 -15.96 2.34 5.99
C LEU A 170 -16.23 3.40 7.06
N ALA A 171 -15.38 4.41 7.20
CA ALA A 171 -15.56 5.51 8.15
C ALA A 171 -16.74 6.44 7.80
N VAL A 172 -17.22 6.45 6.55
CA VAL A 172 -18.40 7.22 6.12
C VAL A 172 -19.67 6.48 6.48
N VAL A 173 -19.72 5.17 6.19
CA VAL A 173 -20.94 4.35 6.29
C VAL A 173 -21.11 3.67 7.64
N ARG A 174 -20.06 3.60 8.46
CA ARG A 174 -20.07 2.94 9.77
C ARG A 174 -19.64 3.89 10.88
N GLY A 175 -20.08 3.61 12.09
CA GLY A 175 -19.68 4.37 13.28
C GLY A 175 -18.23 4.15 13.68
N ALA A 176 -17.64 5.13 14.37
CA ALA A 176 -16.25 5.08 14.82
C ALA A 176 -15.88 3.85 15.67
N PRO A 177 -16.75 3.32 16.56
CA PRO A 177 -16.42 2.09 17.30
C PRO A 177 -16.19 0.87 16.41
N LEU A 178 -17.01 0.67 15.38
CA LEU A 178 -16.83 -0.46 14.46
C LEU A 178 -15.53 -0.31 13.65
N VAL A 179 -15.26 0.89 13.14
CA VAL A 179 -14.01 1.17 12.40
C VAL A 179 -12.79 0.95 13.31
N GLY A 180 -12.86 1.44 14.56
CA GLY A 180 -11.81 1.23 15.55
C GLY A 180 -11.54 -0.25 15.86
N LEU A 181 -12.62 -1.05 16.00
CA LEU A 181 -12.48 -2.50 16.19
C LEU A 181 -11.80 -3.17 14.99
N GLN A 182 -12.21 -2.83 13.77
CA GLN A 182 -11.60 -3.36 12.55
C GLN A 182 -10.11 -2.98 12.48
N VAL A 183 -9.75 -1.74 12.82
CA VAL A 183 -8.35 -1.29 12.88
C VAL A 183 -7.54 -2.16 13.85
N VAL A 184 -8.07 -2.47 15.02
CA VAL A 184 -7.42 -3.36 16.01
C VAL A 184 -7.21 -4.76 15.44
N LEU A 185 -8.26 -5.38 14.89
CA LEU A 185 -8.20 -6.74 14.36
C LEU A 185 -7.17 -6.87 13.24
N TYR A 186 -7.16 -5.92 12.30
CA TYR A 186 -6.19 -5.92 11.19
C TYR A 186 -4.77 -5.57 11.66
N ALA A 187 -4.58 -4.74 12.69
CA ALA A 187 -3.26 -4.48 13.27
C ALA A 187 -2.68 -5.76 13.89
N TRP A 188 -3.47 -6.52 14.67
CA TRP A 188 -3.06 -7.83 15.18
C TRP A 188 -2.74 -8.82 14.06
N ALA A 189 -3.60 -8.92 13.04
CA ALA A 189 -3.38 -9.80 11.91
C ALA A 189 -2.10 -9.44 11.14
N THR A 190 -1.83 -8.15 10.96
CA THR A 190 -0.60 -7.65 10.30
C THR A 190 0.66 -8.09 11.06
N VAL A 191 0.68 -7.86 12.38
CA VAL A 191 1.83 -8.24 13.21
C VAL A 191 1.99 -9.76 13.25
N ALA A 192 0.89 -10.51 13.41
CA ALA A 192 0.94 -11.97 13.36
C ALA A 192 1.49 -12.49 12.01
N ALA A 193 1.04 -11.92 10.89
CA ALA A 193 1.55 -12.27 9.57
C ALA A 193 3.05 -11.97 9.42
N SER A 194 3.54 -10.84 9.98
CA SER A 194 4.97 -10.52 9.92
C SER A 194 5.82 -11.55 10.68
N LEU A 195 5.32 -12.10 11.78
CA LEU A 195 6.03 -13.13 12.53
C LEU A 195 6.17 -14.46 11.78
N LEU A 196 5.32 -14.73 10.77
CA LEU A 196 5.46 -15.90 9.91
C LEU A 196 6.74 -15.87 9.07
N LEU A 197 7.31 -14.68 8.84
CA LEU A 197 8.57 -14.57 8.11
C LEU A 197 9.76 -15.11 8.91
N ILE A 198 9.65 -15.21 10.23
CA ILE A 198 10.74 -15.76 11.08
C ILE A 198 11.07 -17.20 10.66
N PRO A 199 10.15 -18.19 10.69
CA PRO A 199 10.45 -19.54 10.28
C PRO A 199 10.56 -19.73 8.76
N ILE A 200 9.86 -18.92 7.93
CA ILE A 200 9.82 -19.12 6.48
C ILE A 200 10.99 -18.44 5.78
N GLY A 201 11.38 -17.25 6.23
CA GLY A 201 12.52 -16.48 5.70
C GLY A 201 13.78 -16.59 6.55
N GLU A 202 13.82 -17.51 7.53
CA GLU A 202 14.96 -17.72 8.45
C GLU A 202 15.44 -16.41 9.09
N MET A 203 14.50 -15.53 9.50
CA MET A 203 14.82 -14.22 10.03
C MET A 203 15.35 -14.33 11.47
N GLY A 204 16.39 -13.55 11.75
CA GLY A 204 17.11 -13.55 13.03
C GLY A 204 16.52 -12.62 14.09
N LEU A 205 17.35 -12.29 15.08
CA LEU A 205 16.94 -11.54 16.27
C LEU A 205 16.63 -10.07 15.99
N VAL A 206 17.30 -9.45 15.01
CA VAL A 206 17.09 -8.04 14.68
C VAL A 206 15.69 -7.86 14.08
N TYR A 207 15.33 -8.69 13.10
CA TYR A 207 13.99 -8.70 12.54
C TYR A 207 12.94 -8.97 13.61
N THR A 208 13.12 -10.02 14.42
CA THR A 208 12.20 -10.43 15.48
C THR A 208 11.97 -9.30 16.48
N GLY A 209 13.03 -8.67 16.95
CA GLY A 209 12.96 -7.55 17.89
C GLY A 209 12.21 -6.35 17.31
N VAL A 210 12.51 -5.97 16.05
CA VAL A 210 11.82 -4.89 15.35
C VAL A 210 10.35 -5.21 15.16
N ALA A 211 10.02 -6.42 14.70
CA ALA A 211 8.63 -6.83 14.46
C ALA A 211 7.78 -6.77 15.74
N LEU A 212 8.33 -7.26 16.88
CA LEU A 212 7.63 -7.26 18.17
C LEU A 212 7.51 -5.86 18.77
N LEU A 213 8.57 -5.06 18.80
CA LEU A 213 8.56 -3.74 19.45
C LEU A 213 7.74 -2.73 18.66
N SER A 214 7.99 -2.60 17.36
CA SER A 214 7.25 -1.66 16.53
C SER A 214 5.81 -2.12 16.29
N GLY A 215 5.58 -3.45 16.18
CA GLY A 215 4.26 -4.06 16.09
C GLY A 215 3.44 -3.87 17.36
N GLY A 216 4.06 -4.06 18.53
CA GLY A 216 3.43 -3.81 19.82
C GLY A 216 2.99 -2.35 19.98
N TRP A 217 3.81 -1.40 19.56
CA TRP A 217 3.43 0.02 19.54
C TRP A 217 2.28 0.30 18.58
N PHE A 218 2.31 -0.26 17.36
CA PHE A 218 1.22 -0.10 16.40
C PHE A 218 -0.10 -0.67 16.93
N ILE A 219 -0.09 -1.86 17.54
CA ILE A 219 -1.26 -2.47 18.20
C ILE A 219 -1.74 -1.59 19.37
N TYR A 220 -0.84 -1.07 20.20
CA TYR A 220 -1.20 -0.18 21.31
C TYR A 220 -1.93 1.07 20.84
N GLU A 221 -1.44 1.78 19.83
CA GLU A 221 -2.12 2.97 19.30
C GLU A 221 -3.47 2.61 18.64
N SER A 222 -3.58 1.42 18.02
CA SER A 222 -4.84 0.91 17.47
C SER A 222 -5.88 0.67 18.58
N HIS A 223 -5.48 0.06 19.69
CA HIS A 223 -6.37 -0.11 20.87
C HIS A 223 -6.77 1.23 21.48
N ARG A 224 -5.86 2.20 21.55
CA ARG A 224 -6.19 3.55 22.04
C ARG A 224 -7.24 4.25 21.17
N LEU A 225 -7.15 4.11 19.85
CA LEU A 225 -8.16 4.63 18.93
C LEU A 225 -9.53 3.99 19.22
N TYR A 226 -9.58 2.67 19.35
CA TYR A 226 -10.82 1.94 19.64
C TYR A 226 -11.43 2.33 20.98
N GLN A 227 -10.62 2.40 22.04
CA GLN A 227 -11.10 2.83 23.38
C GLN A 227 -11.66 4.26 23.38
N ARG A 228 -11.02 5.19 22.62
CA ARG A 228 -11.53 6.55 22.46
C ARG A 228 -12.85 6.57 21.71
N ALA A 229 -13.00 5.73 20.70
CA ALA A 229 -14.23 5.61 19.94
C ALA A 229 -15.39 5.06 20.79
N LEU A 230 -15.12 4.10 21.70
CA LEU A 230 -16.12 3.57 22.65
C LEU A 230 -16.53 4.59 23.70
N ALA A 231 -15.60 5.44 24.12
CA ALA A 231 -15.83 6.46 25.15
C ALA A 231 -16.32 7.80 24.58
N ASP A 232 -16.62 7.87 23.29
CA ASP A 232 -17.02 9.08 22.55
C ASP A 232 -16.07 10.28 22.77
N LYS A 233 -14.75 9.99 22.81
CA LYS A 233 -13.69 10.97 22.97
C LYS A 233 -13.09 11.35 21.62
N GLU A 234 -12.28 12.42 21.60
CA GLU A 234 -11.49 12.79 20.43
C GLU A 234 -10.63 11.62 19.94
N LEU A 235 -10.81 11.21 18.69
CA LEU A 235 -10.28 9.94 18.17
C LEU A 235 -8.77 9.94 17.95
N ALA A 236 -8.18 11.08 17.53
CA ALA A 236 -6.76 11.25 17.14
C ALA A 236 -6.26 10.15 16.16
N PRO A 237 -6.96 9.91 15.02
CA PRO A 237 -6.69 8.79 14.13
C PRO A 237 -5.30 8.86 13.47
N MET A 238 -4.74 10.05 13.33
CA MET A 238 -3.40 10.25 12.75
C MET A 238 -2.28 9.61 13.57
N ARG A 239 -2.50 9.32 14.87
CA ARG A 239 -1.51 8.58 15.68
C ARG A 239 -1.35 7.14 15.18
N VAL A 240 -2.46 6.47 14.88
CA VAL A 240 -2.45 5.12 14.29
C VAL A 240 -1.85 5.16 12.87
N PHE A 241 -2.24 6.16 12.08
CA PHE A 241 -1.69 6.35 10.73
C PHE A 241 -0.15 6.45 10.75
N HIS A 242 0.42 7.30 11.61
CA HIS A 242 1.87 7.45 11.69
C HIS A 242 2.56 6.22 12.30
N SER A 243 1.98 5.59 13.34
CA SER A 243 2.55 4.37 13.91
C SER A 243 2.57 3.21 12.91
N SER A 244 1.56 3.10 12.05
CA SER A 244 1.51 2.11 10.99
C SER A 244 2.61 2.29 9.93
N ILE A 245 2.92 3.54 9.55
CA ILE A 245 4.02 3.87 8.63
C ILE A 245 5.36 3.50 9.28
N THR A 246 5.57 3.93 10.55
CA THR A 246 6.79 3.62 11.28
C THR A 246 7.01 2.12 11.41
N TYR A 247 5.94 1.38 11.76
CA TYR A 247 5.99 -0.09 11.83
C TYR A 247 6.45 -0.70 10.51
N LEU A 248 5.77 -0.38 9.40
CA LEU A 248 6.07 -0.98 8.10
C LEU A 248 7.48 -0.60 7.62
N THR A 249 7.89 0.66 7.81
CA THR A 249 9.23 1.13 7.43
C THR A 249 10.31 0.37 8.20
N LEU A 250 10.19 0.27 9.52
CA LEU A 250 11.18 -0.44 10.36
C LEU A 250 11.21 -1.93 10.01
N LEU A 251 10.04 -2.55 9.78
CA LEU A 251 9.94 -3.96 9.41
C LEU A 251 10.68 -4.23 8.08
N PHE A 252 10.44 -3.44 7.03
CA PHE A 252 11.10 -3.64 5.74
C PHE A 252 12.60 -3.30 5.76
N LEU A 253 13.03 -2.34 6.60
CA LEU A 253 14.45 -2.13 6.87
C LEU A 253 15.08 -3.37 7.53
N ALA A 254 14.40 -3.95 8.51
CA ALA A 254 14.88 -5.18 9.16
C ALA A 254 14.92 -6.37 8.19
N VAL A 255 13.93 -6.52 7.29
CA VAL A 255 13.96 -7.52 6.19
C VAL A 255 15.19 -7.35 5.30
N GLY A 256 15.64 -6.12 5.08
CA GLY A 256 16.84 -5.84 4.29
C GLY A 256 18.16 -6.01 5.03
N VAL A 257 18.19 -5.84 6.35
CA VAL A 257 19.42 -5.83 7.17
C VAL A 257 19.69 -7.18 7.81
N ASP A 258 18.68 -7.81 8.39
CA ASP A 258 18.81 -9.02 9.19
C ASP A 258 19.51 -10.19 8.45
N PRO A 259 19.22 -10.47 7.15
CA PRO A 259 19.90 -11.52 6.40
C PRO A 259 21.38 -11.23 6.10
N LEU A 260 21.87 -10.04 6.40
CA LEU A 260 23.29 -9.65 6.23
C LEU A 260 24.09 -9.81 7.55
N LEU A 261 23.39 -10.07 8.62
CA LEU A 261 24.00 -10.24 9.95
C LEU A 261 24.37 -11.72 10.18
N PRO A 262 25.43 -11.99 10.98
CA PRO A 262 25.84 -13.35 11.28
C PRO A 262 24.84 -14.09 12.16
#